data_c344975b7e3da2f9631c2d7ccd78d3bb
#
_entry.id   c344975b7e3da2f9631c2d7ccd78d3bb
#
_cell.length_a   1.000
_cell.length_b   1.000
_cell.length_c   1.000
_cell.angle_alpha   90.00
_cell.angle_beta   90.00
_cell.angle_gamma   90.00
#
_symmetry.space_group_name_H-M   'P 1'
#
loop_
_entity.id
_entity.type
_entity.pdbx_description
1 polymer ?
#
loop_
_entity_poly.entity_id
_entity_poly.type
_entity_poly.pdbx_seq_one_letter_code
_entity_poly.pdbx_strand_id
1 'polypeptide(L)'
;RDGAAIIEHFESANGRPSQPQGACQQIISALFDVIGHDGLLRPAMHYRWNFPEDNLHFVQHHFLHAQRETPERAEKTEHMMNRMRHVTEVFGVTEQSQPLVEALYTEYLDAFNAHFEQYPYLLGWKPCVGDYGLLAPLYAHLGRDPHPASLMQQRAPRVYRWVERMNRPDQDVPEFFAPGTDFLNNDEVPETLM
;
A
#
# COMPACT_ATOMS: atom_id res chain seq x y z
N ARG A 1 0.52 6.84 16.79
CA ARG A 1 0.56 5.54 16.07
C ARG A 1 0.01 5.70 14.65
N ASP A 2 0.12 6.87 14.13
CA ASP A 2 -0.24 7.24 12.78
C ASP A 2 0.99 7.06 11.89
N GLY A 3 0.86 6.40 10.73
CA GLY A 3 1.94 6.17 9.80
C GLY A 3 2.57 7.45 9.29
N ALA A 4 1.75 8.42 8.91
CA ALA A 4 2.20 9.73 8.45
C ALA A 4 2.99 10.48 9.54
N ALA A 5 2.54 10.46 10.79
CA ALA A 5 3.24 11.08 11.91
C ALA A 5 4.60 10.40 12.22
N ILE A 6 4.70 9.08 12.02
CA ILE A 6 5.96 8.34 12.18
C ILE A 6 6.93 8.72 11.07
N ILE A 7 6.48 8.75 9.82
CA ILE A 7 7.27 9.17 8.66
C ILE A 7 7.78 10.60 8.87
N GLU A 8 6.90 11.53 9.21
CA GLU A 8 7.27 12.94 9.45
C GLU A 8 8.31 13.08 10.57
N HIS A 9 8.20 12.30 11.65
CA HIS A 9 9.18 12.31 12.73
C HIS A 9 10.57 11.90 12.24
N PHE A 10 10.68 10.81 11.47
CA PHE A 10 11.97 10.34 10.96
C PHE A 10 12.50 11.23 9.83
N GLU A 11 11.65 11.71 8.94
CA GLU A 11 12.02 12.65 7.89
C GLU A 11 12.62 13.94 8.49
N SER A 12 11.94 14.55 9.47
CA SER A 12 12.42 15.74 10.14
C SER A 12 13.75 15.52 10.88
N ALA A 13 13.91 14.37 11.53
CA ALA A 13 15.14 14.04 12.26
C ALA A 13 16.35 13.78 11.35
N ASN A 14 16.14 13.38 10.09
CA ASN A 14 17.19 12.98 9.15
C ASN A 14 17.37 13.95 7.96
N GLY A 15 16.82 15.17 8.01
CA GLY A 15 16.98 16.15 6.95
C GLY A 15 16.11 15.90 5.71
N ARG A 16 15.01 15.19 5.87
CA ARG A 16 13.98 14.92 4.85
C ARG A 16 14.51 14.20 3.59
N PRO A 17 15.17 13.06 3.74
CA PRO A 17 15.79 12.36 2.62
C PRO A 17 14.80 11.87 1.55
N SER A 18 13.54 11.65 1.92
CA SER A 18 12.48 11.16 1.00
C SER A 18 11.58 12.27 0.48
N GLN A 19 11.91 13.52 0.74
CA GLN A 19 11.22 14.68 0.21
C GLN A 19 11.95 15.25 -1.00
N PRO A 20 11.35 15.25 -2.21
CA PRO A 20 11.94 15.91 -3.38
C PRO A 20 12.06 17.41 -3.16
N GLN A 21 12.97 18.05 -3.90
CA GLN A 21 13.19 19.50 -3.78
C GLN A 21 12.24 20.32 -4.66
N GLY A 22 11.77 19.74 -5.77
CA GLY A 22 10.88 20.40 -6.72
C GLY A 22 9.41 20.45 -6.23
N ALA A 23 8.72 21.53 -6.55
CA ALA A 23 7.35 21.76 -6.10
C ALA A 23 6.35 20.77 -6.71
N CYS A 24 6.52 20.44 -8.00
CA CYS A 24 5.65 19.49 -8.68
C CYS A 24 5.80 18.09 -8.08
N GLN A 25 7.02 17.62 -7.89
CA GLN A 25 7.30 16.35 -7.25
C GLN A 25 6.79 16.29 -5.81
N GLN A 26 6.90 17.39 -5.04
CA GLN A 26 6.35 17.46 -3.67
C GLN A 26 4.83 17.31 -3.66
N ILE A 27 4.12 17.98 -4.58
CA ILE A 27 2.67 17.88 -4.71
C ILE A 27 2.27 16.44 -5.05
N ILE A 28 2.92 15.82 -6.03
CA ILE A 28 2.66 14.43 -6.42
C ILE A 28 2.95 13.47 -5.28
N SER A 29 4.09 13.62 -4.59
CA SER A 29 4.42 12.80 -3.42
C SER A 29 3.34 12.90 -2.33
N ALA A 30 2.88 14.12 -2.01
CA ALA A 30 1.81 14.33 -1.02
C ALA A 30 0.46 13.75 -1.48
N LEU A 31 0.13 13.85 -2.77
CA LEU A 31 -1.09 13.27 -3.33
C LEU A 31 -1.09 11.74 -3.17
N PHE A 32 0.02 11.08 -3.50
CA PHE A 32 0.14 9.63 -3.35
C PHE A 32 0.19 9.17 -1.88
N ASP A 33 0.70 9.99 -0.98
CA ASP A 33 0.58 9.73 0.46
C ASP A 33 -0.90 9.68 0.91
N VAL A 34 -1.72 10.66 0.47
CA VAL A 34 -3.16 10.67 0.75
C VAL A 34 -3.89 9.49 0.05
N ILE A 35 -3.55 9.20 -1.21
CA ILE A 35 -4.13 8.05 -1.93
C ILE A 35 -3.84 6.74 -1.17
N GLY A 36 -2.63 6.60 -0.64
CA GLY A 36 -2.26 5.43 0.15
C GLY A 36 -3.05 5.33 1.45
N HIS A 37 -3.04 6.37 2.26
CA HIS A 37 -3.66 6.33 3.58
C HIS A 37 -5.19 6.28 3.56
N ASP A 38 -5.83 7.01 2.64
CA ASP A 38 -7.29 7.16 2.58
C ASP A 38 -7.92 6.44 1.37
N GLY A 39 -7.32 6.58 0.19
CA GLY A 39 -7.87 6.05 -1.06
C GLY A 39 -7.89 4.53 -1.12
N LEU A 40 -6.78 3.89 -0.77
CA LEU A 40 -6.64 2.43 -0.82
C LEU A 40 -7.23 1.71 0.40
N LEU A 41 -7.74 2.43 1.38
CA LEU A 41 -8.39 1.81 2.54
C LEU A 41 -9.66 1.04 2.15
N ARG A 42 -10.45 1.58 1.20
CA ARG A 42 -11.66 0.89 0.70
C ARG A 42 -11.35 -0.45 0.05
N PRO A 43 -10.49 -0.55 -0.96
CA PRO A 43 -10.11 -1.84 -1.51
C PRO A 43 -9.44 -2.75 -0.47
N ALA A 44 -8.61 -2.22 0.42
CA ALA A 44 -7.99 -3.02 1.48
C ALA A 44 -9.03 -3.68 2.40
N MET A 45 -10.07 -2.95 2.79
CA MET A 45 -11.16 -3.49 3.61
C MET A 45 -12.06 -4.44 2.82
N HIS A 46 -12.41 -4.06 1.58
CA HIS A 46 -13.22 -4.90 0.68
C HIS A 46 -12.59 -6.27 0.47
N TYR A 47 -11.37 -6.30 -0.01
CA TYR A 47 -10.67 -7.55 -0.34
C TYR A 47 -10.36 -8.39 0.90
N ARG A 48 -10.17 -7.82 2.07
CA ARG A 48 -9.96 -8.57 3.31
C ARG A 48 -11.19 -9.33 3.77
N TRP A 49 -12.37 -8.69 3.74
CA TRP A 49 -13.55 -9.16 4.43
C TRP A 49 -14.62 -9.78 3.53
N ASN A 50 -14.65 -9.45 2.25
CA ASN A 50 -15.68 -9.91 1.31
C ASN A 50 -15.25 -11.14 0.48
N PHE A 51 -14.07 -11.71 0.75
CA PHE A 51 -13.57 -12.95 0.16
C PHE A 51 -13.15 -13.93 1.26
N PRO A 52 -14.10 -14.35 2.14
CA PRO A 52 -13.77 -15.18 3.30
C PRO A 52 -13.25 -16.56 2.92
N GLU A 53 -13.65 -17.13 1.81
CA GLU A 53 -13.22 -18.43 1.29
C GLU A 53 -11.68 -18.49 1.11
N ASP A 54 -11.08 -17.42 0.69
CA ASP A 54 -9.62 -17.34 0.50
C ASP A 54 -8.89 -16.79 1.73
N ASN A 55 -9.50 -15.82 2.41
CA ASN A 55 -8.80 -14.99 3.40
C ASN A 55 -9.02 -15.41 4.84
N LEU A 56 -10.19 -15.98 5.19
CA LEU A 56 -10.63 -16.08 6.59
C LEU A 56 -9.62 -16.78 7.48
N HIS A 57 -9.10 -17.91 7.05
CA HIS A 57 -8.13 -18.70 7.84
C HIS A 57 -6.84 -17.89 8.11
N PHE A 58 -6.33 -17.22 7.08
CA PHE A 58 -5.11 -16.39 7.18
C PHE A 58 -5.34 -15.19 8.10
N VAL A 59 -6.42 -14.46 7.90
CA VAL A 59 -6.76 -13.28 8.71
C VAL A 59 -6.98 -13.69 10.17
N GLN A 60 -7.74 -14.74 10.43
CA GLN A 60 -7.99 -15.25 11.77
C GLN A 60 -6.69 -15.65 12.49
N HIS A 61 -5.77 -16.33 11.79
CA HIS A 61 -4.45 -16.66 12.33
C HIS A 61 -3.71 -15.41 12.82
N HIS A 62 -3.68 -14.35 11.98
CA HIS A 62 -2.98 -13.11 12.34
C HIS A 62 -3.65 -12.35 13.48
N PHE A 63 -4.98 -12.26 13.49
CA PHE A 63 -5.71 -11.63 14.59
C PHE A 63 -5.52 -12.38 15.90
N LEU A 64 -5.53 -13.73 15.86
CA LEU A 64 -5.28 -14.56 17.03
C LEU A 64 -3.87 -14.31 17.61
N HIS A 65 -2.84 -14.32 16.76
CA HIS A 65 -1.45 -14.17 17.20
C HIS A 65 -1.07 -12.71 17.55
N ALA A 66 -1.89 -11.74 17.21
CA ALA A 66 -1.75 -10.35 17.69
C ALA A 66 -2.27 -10.16 19.12
N GLN A 67 -3.07 -11.12 19.65
CA GLN A 67 -3.56 -11.08 21.02
C GLN A 67 -2.59 -11.73 21.99
N ARG A 68 -2.58 -11.24 23.24
CA ARG A 68 -1.85 -11.90 24.33
C ARG A 68 -2.42 -13.29 24.59
N GLU A 69 -1.59 -14.20 24.99
CA GLU A 69 -1.98 -15.57 25.34
C GLU A 69 -2.70 -15.59 26.71
N THR A 70 -4.03 -15.57 26.64
CA THR A 70 -4.94 -15.60 27.81
C THR A 70 -6.12 -16.52 27.48
N PRO A 71 -6.86 -17.03 28.50
CA PRO A 71 -8.05 -17.87 28.24
C PRO A 71 -9.08 -17.25 27.31
N GLU A 72 -9.22 -15.91 27.35
CA GLU A 72 -10.19 -15.16 26.53
C GLU A 72 -9.64 -14.79 25.15
N ARG A 73 -8.47 -15.27 24.75
CA ARG A 73 -7.80 -14.91 23.50
C ARG A 73 -8.71 -15.13 22.28
N ALA A 74 -9.38 -16.28 22.20
CA ALA A 74 -10.26 -16.61 21.07
C ALA A 74 -11.45 -15.66 20.99
N GLU A 75 -12.12 -15.38 22.11
CA GLU A 75 -13.26 -14.45 22.19
C GLU A 75 -12.85 -13.02 21.79
N LYS A 76 -11.72 -12.53 22.30
CA LYS A 76 -11.18 -11.20 21.95
C LYS A 76 -10.83 -11.11 20.47
N THR A 77 -10.31 -12.19 19.89
CA THR A 77 -10.00 -12.27 18.46
C THR A 77 -11.27 -12.13 17.63
N GLU A 78 -12.29 -12.91 17.95
CA GLU A 78 -13.59 -12.88 17.24
C GLU A 78 -14.26 -11.49 17.38
N HIS A 79 -14.29 -10.93 18.57
CA HIS A 79 -14.81 -9.59 18.81
C HIS A 79 -14.10 -8.54 17.95
N MET A 80 -12.76 -8.58 17.91
CA MET A 80 -11.98 -7.64 17.13
C MET A 80 -12.19 -7.82 15.61
N MET A 81 -12.26 -9.04 15.13
CA MET A 81 -12.55 -9.32 13.71
C MET A 81 -13.93 -8.81 13.31
N ASN A 82 -14.95 -9.07 14.14
CA ASN A 82 -16.32 -8.60 13.88
C ASN A 82 -16.41 -7.08 13.87
N ARG A 83 -15.71 -6.41 14.80
CA ARG A 83 -15.60 -4.94 14.80
C ARG A 83 -14.96 -4.42 13.51
N MET A 84 -13.86 -5.02 13.07
CA MET A 84 -13.16 -4.60 11.83
C MET A 84 -14.02 -4.87 10.59
N ARG A 85 -14.74 -5.97 10.55
CA ARG A 85 -15.69 -6.26 9.47
C ARG A 85 -16.81 -5.21 9.38
N HIS A 86 -17.37 -4.81 10.51
CA HIS A 86 -18.39 -3.74 10.54
C HIS A 86 -17.85 -2.38 10.06
N VAL A 87 -16.60 -2.07 10.33
CA VAL A 87 -15.95 -0.83 9.87
C VAL A 87 -15.86 -0.76 8.34
N THR A 88 -15.93 -1.87 7.62
CA THR A 88 -15.95 -1.92 6.15
C THR A 88 -17.09 -1.06 5.57
N GLU A 89 -18.29 -1.16 6.15
CA GLU A 89 -19.45 -0.35 5.75
C GLU A 89 -19.24 1.13 6.07
N VAL A 90 -18.63 1.45 7.22
CA VAL A 90 -18.31 2.83 7.62
C VAL A 90 -17.38 3.50 6.62
N PHE A 91 -16.47 2.74 6.00
CA PHE A 91 -15.61 3.23 4.92
C PHE A 91 -16.32 3.30 3.55
N GLY A 92 -17.62 3.03 3.50
CA GLY A 92 -18.42 3.13 2.28
C GLY A 92 -18.29 1.93 1.35
N VAL A 93 -17.85 0.78 1.85
CA VAL A 93 -17.85 -0.49 1.09
C VAL A 93 -19.17 -1.20 1.38
N THR A 94 -20.11 -1.09 0.44
CA THR A 94 -21.44 -1.70 0.47
C THR A 94 -21.60 -2.59 -0.76
N GLU A 95 -22.63 -3.44 -0.79
CA GLU A 95 -22.93 -4.26 -1.97
C GLU A 95 -23.02 -3.43 -3.25
N GLN A 96 -23.57 -2.21 -3.17
CA GLN A 96 -23.70 -1.31 -4.31
C GLN A 96 -22.37 -0.69 -4.75
N SER A 97 -21.43 -0.46 -3.83
CA SER A 97 -20.15 0.17 -4.14
C SER A 97 -19.02 -0.83 -4.48
N GLN A 98 -19.16 -2.11 -4.11
CA GLN A 98 -18.15 -3.15 -4.35
C GLN A 98 -17.67 -3.20 -5.81
N PRO A 99 -18.56 -3.23 -6.83
CA PRO A 99 -18.10 -3.29 -8.22
C PRO A 99 -17.24 -2.08 -8.63
N LEU A 100 -17.55 -0.90 -8.09
CA LEU A 100 -16.76 0.31 -8.32
C LEU A 100 -15.40 0.23 -7.62
N VAL A 101 -15.37 -0.26 -6.38
CA VAL A 101 -14.12 -0.45 -5.62
C VAL A 101 -13.19 -1.41 -6.35
N GLU A 102 -13.72 -2.52 -6.86
CA GLU A 102 -12.95 -3.50 -7.64
C GLU A 102 -12.44 -2.93 -8.96
N ALA A 103 -13.28 -2.20 -9.69
CA ALA A 103 -12.91 -1.58 -10.95
C ALA A 103 -11.79 -0.55 -10.74
N LEU A 104 -11.93 0.36 -9.77
CA LEU A 104 -10.92 1.37 -9.45
C LEU A 104 -9.60 0.74 -8.97
N TYR A 105 -9.66 -0.30 -8.14
CA TYR A 105 -8.44 -0.98 -7.69
C TYR A 105 -7.74 -1.70 -8.85
N THR A 106 -8.49 -2.29 -9.74
CA THR A 106 -7.98 -2.94 -10.94
C THR A 106 -7.29 -1.94 -11.87
N GLU A 107 -7.92 -0.80 -12.14
CA GLU A 107 -7.34 0.30 -12.91
C GLU A 107 -6.07 0.85 -12.26
N TYR A 108 -6.09 1.01 -10.93
CA TYR A 108 -4.94 1.40 -10.14
C TYR A 108 -3.77 0.41 -10.30
N LEU A 109 -4.02 -0.90 -10.20
CA LEU A 109 -3.00 -1.91 -10.41
C LEU A 109 -2.39 -1.84 -11.81
N ASP A 110 -3.20 -1.67 -12.84
CA ASP A 110 -2.73 -1.56 -14.23
C ASP A 110 -1.85 -0.33 -14.44
N ALA A 111 -2.28 0.83 -13.95
CA ALA A 111 -1.54 2.08 -14.06
C ALA A 111 -0.18 2.00 -13.34
N PHE A 112 -0.17 1.49 -12.10
CA PHE A 112 1.08 1.31 -11.37
C PHE A 112 1.99 0.24 -11.97
N ASN A 113 1.43 -0.84 -12.49
CA ASN A 113 2.24 -1.85 -13.15
C ASN A 113 2.94 -1.30 -14.40
N ALA A 114 2.31 -0.40 -15.13
CA ALA A 114 2.92 0.33 -16.25
C ALA A 114 3.97 1.35 -15.77
N HIS A 115 3.68 2.08 -14.69
CA HIS A 115 4.63 3.02 -14.10
C HIS A 115 5.92 2.32 -13.64
N PHE A 116 5.82 1.23 -12.89
CA PHE A 116 6.96 0.47 -12.37
C PHE A 116 7.71 -0.36 -13.44
N GLU A 117 7.32 -0.28 -14.68
CA GLU A 117 8.14 -0.71 -15.80
C GLU A 117 9.30 0.25 -16.09
N GLN A 118 9.09 1.54 -15.82
CA GLN A 118 10.04 2.60 -16.13
C GLN A 118 10.88 3.01 -14.92
N TYR A 119 10.29 3.03 -13.74
CA TYR A 119 10.93 3.50 -12.52
C TYR A 119 10.68 2.55 -11.35
N PRO A 120 11.68 2.34 -10.47
CA PRO A 120 11.50 1.50 -9.28
C PRO A 120 10.63 2.13 -8.19
N TYR A 121 10.45 3.45 -8.19
CA TYR A 121 9.64 4.23 -7.24
C TYR A 121 8.87 5.31 -7.98
N LEU A 122 7.92 5.97 -7.30
CA LEU A 122 7.04 6.99 -7.91
C LEU A 122 7.79 8.09 -8.67
N LEU A 123 8.85 8.64 -8.10
CA LEU A 123 9.54 9.81 -8.63
C LEU A 123 10.97 9.53 -9.07
N GLY A 124 11.28 8.29 -9.44
CA GLY A 124 12.59 7.91 -9.94
C GLY A 124 13.23 6.76 -9.17
N TRP A 125 14.44 6.96 -8.65
CA TRP A 125 15.33 5.88 -8.21
C TRP A 125 15.45 5.73 -6.70
N LYS A 126 14.74 6.56 -5.93
CA LYS A 126 14.60 6.41 -4.48
C LYS A 126 13.16 6.65 -4.05
N PRO A 127 12.71 6.05 -2.93
CA PRO A 127 11.36 6.24 -2.44
C PRO A 127 11.12 7.68 -1.96
N CYS A 128 9.94 8.22 -2.26
CA CYS A 128 9.45 9.46 -1.67
C CYS A 128 8.40 9.16 -0.56
N VAL A 129 7.92 10.21 0.11
CA VAL A 129 6.87 10.09 1.15
C VAL A 129 5.62 9.41 0.60
N GLY A 130 5.26 9.67 -0.67
CA GLY A 130 4.14 9.00 -1.35
C GLY A 130 4.30 7.49 -1.46
N ASP A 131 5.53 7.00 -1.72
CA ASP A 131 5.81 5.55 -1.71
C ASP A 131 5.54 4.94 -0.33
N TYR A 132 5.92 5.61 0.76
CA TYR A 132 5.65 5.12 2.12
C TYR A 132 4.16 5.13 2.45
N GLY A 133 3.41 6.15 2.00
CA GLY A 133 1.95 6.19 2.14
C GLY A 133 1.26 5.01 1.46
N LEU A 134 1.65 4.73 0.22
CA LEU A 134 1.13 3.60 -0.56
C LEU A 134 1.52 2.24 0.03
N LEU A 135 2.71 2.13 0.62
CA LEU A 135 3.19 0.86 1.18
C LEU A 135 2.26 0.33 2.28
N ALA A 136 1.69 1.20 3.10
CA ALA A 136 0.86 0.80 4.23
C ALA A 136 -0.29 -0.15 3.82
N PRO A 137 -1.22 0.23 2.92
CA PRO A 137 -2.28 -0.66 2.47
C PRO A 137 -1.81 -1.76 1.51
N LEU A 138 -0.84 -1.45 0.63
CA LEU A 138 -0.37 -2.41 -0.37
C LEU A 138 0.45 -3.54 0.26
N TYR A 139 1.20 -3.29 1.31
CA TYR A 139 1.92 -4.35 2.04
C TYR A 139 1.06 -5.04 3.10
N ALA A 140 0.42 -4.26 3.99
CA ALA A 140 -0.23 -4.81 5.18
C ALA A 140 -1.55 -5.54 4.89
N HIS A 141 -2.18 -5.27 3.75
CA HIS A 141 -3.48 -5.80 3.35
C HIS A 141 -3.44 -6.42 1.95
N LEU A 142 -3.35 -5.59 0.92
CA LEU A 142 -3.58 -5.96 -0.49
C LEU A 142 -2.49 -6.87 -1.06
N GLY A 143 -1.25 -6.76 -0.61
CA GLY A 143 -0.15 -7.65 -0.99
C GLY A 143 0.08 -8.82 -0.02
N ARG A 144 -0.75 -8.93 1.03
CA ARG A 144 -0.57 -9.92 2.09
C ARG A 144 -1.74 -10.88 2.25
N ASP A 145 -2.98 -10.39 2.23
CA ASP A 145 -4.16 -11.22 2.33
C ASP A 145 -4.27 -12.09 1.06
N PRO A 146 -4.56 -13.40 1.16
CA PRO A 146 -4.40 -14.35 0.05
C PRO A 146 -5.10 -13.95 -1.25
N HIS A 147 -6.36 -13.54 -1.19
CA HIS A 147 -7.13 -13.16 -2.38
C HIS A 147 -6.52 -11.96 -3.12
N PRO A 148 -6.37 -10.77 -2.50
CA PRO A 148 -5.81 -9.62 -3.20
C PRO A 148 -4.32 -9.76 -3.52
N ALA A 149 -3.54 -10.52 -2.74
CA ALA A 149 -2.15 -10.80 -3.06
C ALA A 149 -2.04 -11.64 -4.35
N SER A 150 -2.89 -12.66 -4.51
CA SER A 150 -2.97 -13.44 -5.75
C SER A 150 -3.37 -12.58 -6.94
N LEU A 151 -4.37 -11.71 -6.78
CA LEU A 151 -4.78 -10.75 -7.81
C LEU A 151 -3.62 -9.83 -8.22
N MET A 152 -2.92 -9.25 -7.24
CA MET A 152 -1.77 -8.37 -7.50
C MET A 152 -0.64 -9.11 -8.23
N GLN A 153 -0.29 -10.32 -7.79
CA GLN A 153 0.76 -11.13 -8.41
C GLN A 153 0.46 -11.47 -9.88
N GLN A 154 -0.79 -11.81 -10.18
CA GLN A 154 -1.21 -12.21 -11.52
C GLN A 154 -1.37 -11.03 -12.47
N ARG A 155 -1.93 -9.92 -11.99
CA ARG A 155 -2.27 -8.76 -12.82
C ARG A 155 -1.17 -7.71 -12.87
N ALA A 156 -0.51 -7.47 -11.76
CA ALA A 156 0.44 -6.37 -11.57
C ALA A 156 1.73 -6.84 -10.88
N PRO A 157 2.50 -7.75 -11.50
CA PRO A 157 3.69 -8.33 -10.88
C PRO A 157 4.75 -7.29 -10.52
N ARG A 158 4.82 -6.15 -11.22
CA ARG A 158 5.75 -5.06 -10.90
C ARG A 158 5.32 -4.30 -9.64
N VAL A 159 4.01 -4.16 -9.40
CA VAL A 159 3.48 -3.61 -8.14
C VAL A 159 3.83 -4.55 -6.98
N TYR A 160 3.63 -5.85 -7.15
CA TYR A 160 4.02 -6.82 -6.15
C TYR A 160 5.52 -6.77 -5.85
N ARG A 161 6.36 -6.68 -6.90
CA ARG A 161 7.81 -6.52 -6.76
C ARG A 161 8.20 -5.21 -6.07
N TRP A 162 7.47 -4.11 -6.34
CA TRP A 162 7.65 -2.84 -5.62
C TRP A 162 7.31 -2.99 -4.12
N VAL A 163 6.23 -3.69 -3.78
CA VAL A 163 5.87 -3.98 -2.37
C VAL A 163 6.99 -4.75 -1.65
N GLU A 164 7.57 -5.76 -2.31
CA GLU A 164 8.71 -6.50 -1.76
C GLU A 164 9.94 -5.59 -1.56
N ARG A 165 10.25 -4.76 -2.55
CA ARG A 165 11.37 -3.81 -2.50
C ARG A 165 11.21 -2.81 -1.37
N MET A 166 10.04 -2.21 -1.23
CA MET A 166 9.74 -1.25 -0.16
C MET A 166 9.82 -1.86 1.25
N ASN A 167 9.67 -3.18 1.38
CA ASN A 167 9.76 -3.89 2.66
C ASN A 167 11.17 -4.38 2.99
N ARG A 168 12.19 -3.91 2.28
CA ARG A 168 13.61 -4.28 2.50
C ARG A 168 14.41 -3.06 2.97
N PRO A 169 15.46 -3.27 3.81
CA PRO A 169 16.35 -2.18 4.23
C PRO A 169 17.25 -1.67 3.11
N ASP A 170 17.60 -2.52 2.14
CA ASP A 170 18.50 -2.19 1.03
C ASP A 170 17.74 -2.12 -0.29
N GLN A 171 18.12 -1.15 -1.12
CA GLN A 171 17.58 -1.03 -2.48
C GLN A 171 18.06 -2.20 -3.34
N ASP A 172 17.11 -2.84 -3.99
CA ASP A 172 17.32 -3.97 -4.87
C ASP A 172 16.49 -3.77 -6.15
N VAL A 173 17.16 -3.37 -7.21
CA VAL A 173 16.55 -3.01 -8.51
C VAL A 173 17.20 -3.75 -9.68
N PRO A 174 17.41 -5.08 -9.60
CA PRO A 174 18.12 -5.84 -10.62
C PRO A 174 17.39 -5.87 -11.97
N GLU A 175 16.11 -5.57 -12.00
CA GLU A 175 15.27 -5.48 -13.18
C GLU A 175 15.55 -4.24 -14.04
N PHE A 176 16.35 -3.28 -13.56
CA PHE A 176 16.71 -2.06 -14.28
C PHE A 176 18.19 -2.09 -14.68
N PHE A 177 18.47 -1.96 -15.99
CA PHE A 177 19.84 -2.09 -16.53
C PHE A 177 20.78 -0.93 -16.18
N ALA A 178 20.25 0.27 -15.98
CA ALA A 178 21.03 1.45 -15.67
C ALA A 178 20.36 2.26 -14.54
N PRO A 179 20.33 1.71 -13.30
CA PRO A 179 19.64 2.37 -12.21
C PRO A 179 20.31 3.71 -11.84
N GLY A 180 19.48 4.71 -11.60
CA GLY A 180 19.89 5.94 -10.96
C GLY A 180 19.97 5.81 -9.43
N THR A 181 20.19 6.92 -8.75
CA THR A 181 20.33 6.93 -7.29
C THR A 181 19.42 7.96 -6.60
N ASP A 182 18.74 8.82 -7.38
CA ASP A 182 17.99 9.96 -6.85
C ASP A 182 16.64 10.13 -7.58
N PHE A 183 15.88 11.15 -7.18
CA PHE A 183 14.69 11.57 -7.89
C PHE A 183 15.01 12.03 -9.31
N LEU A 184 13.99 12.07 -10.17
CA LEU A 184 14.13 12.64 -11.51
C LEU A 184 14.54 14.11 -11.43
N ASN A 185 15.37 14.53 -12.39
CA ASN A 185 15.91 15.87 -12.44
C ASN A 185 14.85 16.92 -12.81
N ASN A 186 15.15 18.19 -12.54
CA ASN A 186 14.36 19.34 -13.00
C ASN A 186 12.88 19.32 -12.59
N ASP A 187 12.55 18.73 -11.43
CA ASP A 187 11.18 18.63 -10.94
C ASP A 187 10.25 17.84 -11.90
N GLU A 188 10.83 16.93 -12.68
CA GLU A 188 10.11 16.10 -13.63
C GLU A 188 9.21 15.10 -12.89
N VAL A 189 7.97 15.01 -13.35
CA VAL A 189 7.01 14.00 -12.91
C VAL A 189 6.77 13.03 -14.07
N PRO A 190 6.87 11.70 -13.84
CA PRO A 190 6.56 10.71 -14.87
C PRO A 190 5.15 10.90 -15.45
N GLU A 191 5.00 10.85 -16.77
CA GLU A 191 3.69 10.96 -17.45
C GLU A 191 2.71 9.89 -16.96
N THR A 192 3.20 8.75 -16.53
CA THR A 192 2.40 7.64 -15.98
C THR A 192 1.74 7.96 -14.63
N LEU A 193 2.09 9.08 -13.98
CA LEU A 193 1.48 9.55 -12.73
C LEU A 193 0.53 10.74 -12.93
N MET A 194 0.37 11.22 -14.16
CA MET A 194 -0.52 12.32 -14.52
C MET A 194 -1.77 11.84 -15.24
#